data_a9478a62e48799f2be3952c207ab7843
#
_entry.id   a9478a62e48799f2be3952c207ab7843
#
_cell.length_a   1.000
_cell.length_b   1.000
_cell.length_c   1.000
_cell.angle_alpha   90.00
_cell.angle_beta   90.00
_cell.angle_gamma   90.00
#
_symmetry.space_group_name_H-M   'P 1'
#
loop_
_entity.id
_entity.type
_entity.pdbx_description
1 polymer ?
#
loop_
_entity_poly.entity_id
_entity_poly.type
_entity_poly.pdbx_seq_one_letter_code
_entity_poly.pdbx_strand_id
1 'polypeptide(L)'
;MYSPAWVKDAIFYQIFPDRFCRSERYKAVGKFVPWGSKPTRENMFGGNLAGIEDKLEYIKGLGVNAIYLCPIFKSNSNHRYHTVDYFEIDPVLGTLEDFDRLVKKVHKLGMRIILDGVFNHCSRGFFQFNSLMELGPNSPYVDWFHVKGWPLNAYSGKPNYECWWNFPALPKFNTNCADVREYLFSVAEYWTRRGIDGWRLDVPNEIDDDSFWQEFRRRVKEINPEAYIVGEIWDAPERWLQGDQFDGVMNYVFRKAVMQYLFDENAISTEEFCKRLQAAFPEGRGDMPMNLLGSHDTTRLKSQPCTSWERIKFALTLMFFMPGAPCVYYGEELGMLGGKDPDNRRSVPWEKLPEMQKEPVYTLVKELTAMRNGNPVLRDGKMEIACDGESFTVTRTLGKKKMTLAVSLAENEPQFEIR
;
A
#
# COMPACT_ATOMS: atom_id res chain seq x y z
N MET A 1 -12.36 14.16 -15.08
CA MET A 1 -11.81 13.12 -14.18
C MET A 1 -11.34 13.80 -12.93
N TYR A 2 -11.81 13.40 -11.77
CA TYR A 2 -11.54 14.13 -10.54
C TYR A 2 -10.91 13.19 -9.50
N SER A 3 -9.58 13.19 -9.43
CA SER A 3 -8.88 12.63 -8.27
C SER A 3 -8.97 13.62 -7.11
N PRO A 4 -9.10 13.17 -5.86
CA PRO A 4 -9.23 14.05 -4.71
C PRO A 4 -8.04 15.02 -4.60
N ALA A 5 -8.34 16.30 -4.41
CA ALA A 5 -7.31 17.35 -4.45
C ALA A 5 -6.20 17.16 -3.40
N TRP A 6 -6.54 16.59 -2.24
CA TRP A 6 -5.59 16.36 -1.15
C TRP A 6 -4.50 15.34 -1.46
N VAL A 7 -4.73 14.43 -2.44
CA VAL A 7 -3.78 13.33 -2.75
C VAL A 7 -2.47 13.85 -3.31
N LYS A 8 -2.47 14.95 -4.06
CA LYS A 8 -1.23 15.57 -4.55
C LYS A 8 -0.37 16.19 -3.44
N ASP A 9 -1.02 16.54 -2.32
CA ASP A 9 -0.34 17.00 -1.10
C ASP A 9 0.02 15.85 -0.16
N ALA A 10 -0.44 14.63 -0.45
CA ALA A 10 -0.23 13.49 0.42
C ALA A 10 1.20 12.96 0.37
N ILE A 11 1.67 12.59 1.55
CA ILE A 11 2.84 11.73 1.78
C ILE A 11 2.33 10.60 2.65
N PHE A 12 2.26 9.40 2.07
CA PHE A 12 1.73 8.22 2.76
C PHE A 12 2.78 7.54 3.62
N TYR A 13 2.33 6.98 4.73
CA TYR A 13 3.08 6.05 5.56
C TYR A 13 2.32 4.73 5.64
N GLN A 14 2.88 3.67 5.06
CA GLN A 14 2.27 2.36 5.04
C GLN A 14 2.58 1.61 6.33
N ILE A 15 1.54 1.11 7.01
CA ILE A 15 1.65 0.38 8.28
C ILE A 15 1.15 -1.05 8.11
N PHE A 16 1.98 -2.01 8.56
CA PHE A 16 1.58 -3.40 8.79
C PHE A 16 1.23 -3.56 10.28
N PRO A 17 -0.07 -3.61 10.65
CA PRO A 17 -0.50 -3.39 12.03
C PRO A 17 0.14 -4.32 13.06
N ASP A 18 0.21 -5.63 12.76
CA ASP A 18 0.76 -6.64 13.68
C ASP A 18 2.23 -6.37 14.09
N ARG A 19 2.98 -5.64 13.26
CA ARG A 19 4.44 -5.46 13.39
C ARG A 19 4.86 -4.03 13.73
N PHE A 20 3.92 -3.10 13.77
CA PHE A 20 4.24 -1.69 13.92
C PHE A 20 4.45 -1.30 15.39
N CYS A 21 3.44 -1.41 16.22
CA CYS A 21 3.53 -1.08 17.65
C CYS A 21 2.49 -1.83 18.47
N ARG A 22 2.91 -2.38 19.61
CA ARG A 22 2.03 -2.95 20.62
C ARG A 22 1.81 -1.91 21.73
N SER A 23 0.54 -1.62 22.04
CA SER A 23 0.17 -0.80 23.19
C SER A 23 -0.50 -1.66 24.24
N GLU A 24 -0.11 -1.45 25.51
CA GLU A 24 -0.72 -2.12 26.66
C GLU A 24 -2.12 -1.57 27.02
N ARG A 25 -2.54 -0.48 26.37
CA ARG A 25 -3.91 0.06 26.50
C ARG A 25 -4.99 -0.89 25.95
N TYR A 26 -4.58 -1.81 25.06
CA TYR A 26 -5.43 -2.84 24.53
C TYR A 26 -4.85 -4.22 24.84
N LYS A 27 -5.63 -5.07 25.51
CA LYS A 27 -5.26 -6.45 25.81
C LYS A 27 -5.75 -7.36 24.69
N ALA A 28 -4.91 -7.54 23.68
CA ALA A 28 -5.22 -8.42 22.57
C ALA A 28 -5.36 -9.89 23.01
N VAL A 29 -6.30 -10.59 22.37
CA VAL A 29 -6.49 -12.03 22.57
C VAL A 29 -5.57 -12.79 21.64
N GLY A 30 -4.81 -13.76 22.17
CA GLY A 30 -3.95 -14.62 21.35
C GLY A 30 -2.61 -14.95 22.02
N LYS A 31 -1.80 -15.69 21.27
CA LYS A 31 -0.41 -16.00 21.64
C LYS A 31 0.52 -15.19 20.75
N PHE A 32 1.39 -14.41 21.36
CA PHE A 32 2.32 -13.54 20.65
C PHE A 32 3.75 -13.96 20.93
N VAL A 33 4.57 -13.91 19.86
CA VAL A 33 6.02 -14.04 20.02
C VAL A 33 6.60 -12.79 20.69
N PRO A 34 7.77 -12.89 21.36
CA PRO A 34 8.49 -11.71 21.84
C PRO A 34 8.68 -10.69 20.73
N TRP A 35 8.52 -9.39 21.07
CA TRP A 35 8.76 -8.31 20.14
C TRP A 35 10.22 -8.34 19.67
N GLY A 36 10.47 -8.19 18.35
CA GLY A 36 11.81 -8.35 17.79
C GLY A 36 12.15 -9.78 17.34
N SER A 37 11.27 -10.77 17.51
CA SER A 37 11.47 -12.13 16.99
C SER A 37 11.62 -12.11 15.47
N LYS A 38 12.20 -13.18 14.90
CA LYS A 38 12.23 -13.38 13.45
C LYS A 38 10.79 -13.59 12.93
N PRO A 39 10.35 -12.84 11.91
CA PRO A 39 9.02 -13.03 11.35
C PRO A 39 8.90 -14.37 10.61
N THR A 40 7.74 -15.00 10.77
CA THR A 40 7.29 -16.15 9.97
C THR A 40 5.89 -15.87 9.40
N ARG A 41 5.41 -16.76 8.56
CA ARG A 41 4.06 -16.64 7.99
C ARG A 41 2.95 -16.86 9.03
N GLU A 42 3.27 -17.54 10.15
CA GLU A 42 2.29 -17.95 11.16
C GLU A 42 2.35 -17.10 12.44
N ASN A 43 3.54 -16.57 12.81
CA ASN A 43 3.68 -15.90 14.11
C ASN A 43 3.03 -14.53 14.13
N MET A 44 2.43 -14.20 15.27
CA MET A 44 1.84 -12.90 15.56
C MET A 44 2.68 -12.16 16.60
N PHE A 45 2.83 -10.85 16.42
CA PHE A 45 3.57 -9.98 17.36
C PHE A 45 2.63 -9.17 18.24
N GLY A 46 1.36 -9.07 17.87
CA GLY A 46 0.33 -8.38 18.65
C GLY A 46 0.43 -6.86 18.60
N GLY A 47 1.00 -6.29 17.55
CA GLY A 47 0.80 -4.87 17.24
C GLY A 47 -0.68 -4.59 17.08
N ASN A 48 -1.15 -3.40 17.48
CA ASN A 48 -2.57 -3.10 17.58
C ASN A 48 -2.88 -1.64 17.23
N LEU A 49 -4.18 -1.32 17.06
CA LEU A 49 -4.66 0.02 16.69
C LEU A 49 -4.30 1.07 17.75
N ALA A 50 -4.35 0.69 19.04
CA ALA A 50 -3.91 1.57 20.12
C ALA A 50 -2.41 1.90 20.03
N GLY A 51 -1.58 0.94 19.60
CA GLY A 51 -0.16 1.17 19.34
C GLY A 51 0.10 2.09 18.15
N ILE A 52 -0.71 1.97 17.10
CA ILE A 52 -0.67 2.92 15.97
C ILE A 52 -1.04 4.33 16.46
N GLU A 53 -2.12 4.43 17.25
CA GLU A 53 -2.56 5.70 17.84
C GLU A 53 -1.48 6.35 18.72
N ASP A 54 -0.72 5.55 19.49
CA ASP A 54 0.39 6.03 20.34
C ASP A 54 1.55 6.60 19.52
N LYS A 55 1.70 6.18 18.25
CA LYS A 55 2.79 6.60 17.37
C LYS A 55 2.39 7.66 16.33
N LEU A 56 1.17 8.18 16.37
CA LEU A 56 0.72 9.19 15.40
C LEU A 56 1.57 10.48 15.44
N GLU A 57 2.00 10.91 16.63
CA GLU A 57 2.87 12.09 16.75
C GLU A 57 4.26 11.84 16.14
N TYR A 58 4.79 10.62 16.26
CA TYR A 58 6.02 10.21 15.58
C TYR A 58 5.85 10.30 14.07
N ILE A 59 4.77 9.70 13.52
CA ILE A 59 4.46 9.71 12.09
C ILE A 59 4.30 11.16 11.58
N LYS A 60 3.53 11.97 12.31
CA LYS A 60 3.35 13.39 12.00
C LYS A 60 4.68 14.16 12.02
N GLY A 61 5.55 13.86 13.00
CA GLY A 61 6.86 14.45 13.16
C GLY A 61 7.86 14.13 12.03
N LEU A 62 7.59 13.09 11.23
CA LEU A 62 8.30 12.81 9.98
C LEU A 62 7.88 13.75 8.83
N GLY A 63 6.79 14.51 8.97
CA GLY A 63 6.20 15.31 7.90
C GLY A 63 5.20 14.56 7.03
N VAL A 64 4.84 13.33 7.40
CA VAL A 64 3.80 12.50 6.78
C VAL A 64 2.42 13.07 7.12
N ASN A 65 1.49 13.00 6.19
CA ASN A 65 0.13 13.51 6.36
C ASN A 65 -0.99 12.53 5.91
N ALA A 66 -0.62 11.32 5.49
CA ALA A 66 -1.57 10.27 5.16
C ALA A 66 -1.06 8.89 5.63
N ILE A 67 -1.97 8.04 6.09
CA ILE A 67 -1.68 6.67 6.54
C ILE A 67 -2.37 5.69 5.60
N TYR A 68 -1.63 4.68 5.16
CA TYR A 68 -2.19 3.49 4.54
C TYR A 68 -2.05 2.30 5.51
N LEU A 69 -3.17 1.76 6.00
CA LEU A 69 -3.20 0.56 6.82
C LEU A 69 -3.36 -0.68 5.95
N CYS A 70 -2.40 -1.62 6.05
CA CYS A 70 -2.64 -3.00 5.60
C CYS A 70 -3.85 -3.58 6.35
N PRO A 71 -4.45 -4.71 5.88
CA PRO A 71 -5.77 -5.13 6.32
C PRO A 71 -5.94 -5.20 7.85
N ILE A 72 -7.11 -4.77 8.32
CA ILE A 72 -7.44 -4.72 9.76
C ILE A 72 -8.68 -5.53 10.12
N PHE A 73 -9.38 -6.09 9.11
CA PHE A 73 -10.60 -6.85 9.34
C PHE A 73 -10.31 -8.22 9.96
N LYS A 74 -11.30 -8.78 10.63
CA LYS A 74 -11.20 -10.08 11.31
C LYS A 74 -10.69 -11.16 10.36
N SER A 75 -9.63 -11.85 10.79
CA SER A 75 -8.87 -12.74 9.91
C SER A 75 -8.25 -13.92 10.66
N ASN A 76 -7.94 -14.98 9.90
CA ASN A 76 -7.20 -16.15 10.39
C ASN A 76 -5.68 -16.06 10.12
N SER A 77 -5.17 -14.91 9.66
CA SER A 77 -3.75 -14.74 9.36
C SER A 77 -3.17 -13.49 10.02
N ASN A 78 -1.86 -13.47 10.25
CA ASN A 78 -1.18 -12.32 10.84
C ASN A 78 -1.17 -11.09 9.94
N HIS A 79 -1.31 -11.29 8.62
CA HIS A 79 -1.36 -10.22 7.60
C HIS A 79 -2.78 -9.76 7.25
N ARG A 80 -3.83 -10.47 7.70
CA ARG A 80 -5.27 -10.20 7.53
C ARG A 80 -5.80 -10.23 6.09
N TYR A 81 -5.03 -10.67 5.11
CA TYR A 81 -5.55 -10.93 3.75
C TYR A 81 -6.45 -12.18 3.68
N HIS A 82 -6.53 -12.98 4.74
CA HIS A 82 -7.50 -14.09 4.91
C HIS A 82 -8.73 -13.59 5.69
N THR A 83 -9.50 -12.68 5.11
CA THR A 83 -10.64 -12.04 5.79
C THR A 83 -11.75 -13.02 6.10
N VAL A 84 -12.18 -13.06 7.35
CA VAL A 84 -13.27 -13.90 7.87
C VAL A 84 -14.57 -13.10 8.03
N ASP A 85 -14.43 -11.82 8.41
CA ASP A 85 -15.55 -10.90 8.54
C ASP A 85 -15.09 -9.49 8.15
N TYR A 86 -15.80 -8.89 7.20
CA TYR A 86 -15.46 -7.59 6.64
C TYR A 86 -16.03 -6.40 7.44
N PHE A 87 -16.94 -6.66 8.39
CA PHE A 87 -17.57 -5.62 9.23
C PHE A 87 -16.98 -5.54 10.63
N GLU A 88 -16.11 -6.48 11.00
CA GLU A 88 -15.45 -6.54 12.30
C GLU A 88 -13.97 -6.21 12.19
N ILE A 89 -13.46 -5.47 13.16
CA ILE A 89 -12.01 -5.33 13.40
C ILE A 89 -11.48 -6.67 13.95
N ASP A 90 -10.29 -7.07 13.49
CA ASP A 90 -9.61 -8.25 14.05
C ASP A 90 -9.39 -8.05 15.56
N PRO A 91 -9.89 -8.97 16.42
CA PRO A 91 -9.79 -8.83 17.88
C PRO A 91 -8.36 -8.85 18.40
N VAL A 92 -7.36 -9.22 17.57
CA VAL A 92 -5.94 -9.03 17.90
C VAL A 92 -5.55 -7.57 17.79
N LEU A 93 -6.14 -6.82 16.86
CA LEU A 93 -5.80 -5.42 16.59
C LEU A 93 -6.53 -4.43 17.48
N GLY A 94 -7.76 -4.72 17.86
CA GLY A 94 -8.58 -3.78 18.62
C GLY A 94 -10.07 -4.03 18.47
N THR A 95 -10.84 -3.04 18.89
CA THR A 95 -12.29 -2.98 18.73
C THR A 95 -12.66 -1.92 17.70
N LEU A 96 -13.94 -1.85 17.40
CA LEU A 96 -14.49 -0.83 16.52
C LEU A 96 -14.34 0.59 17.13
N GLU A 97 -14.48 0.68 18.46
CA GLU A 97 -14.25 1.94 19.20
C GLU A 97 -12.78 2.37 19.16
N ASP A 98 -11.84 1.41 19.19
CA ASP A 98 -10.40 1.70 18.99
C ASP A 98 -10.14 2.26 17.61
N PHE A 99 -10.80 1.72 16.59
CA PHE A 99 -10.71 2.22 15.22
C PHE A 99 -11.29 3.63 15.09
N ASP A 100 -12.50 3.86 15.59
CA ASP A 100 -13.15 5.18 15.54
C ASP A 100 -12.30 6.24 16.26
N ARG A 101 -11.67 5.88 17.39
CA ARG A 101 -10.75 6.74 18.12
C ARG A 101 -9.49 7.05 17.31
N LEU A 102 -8.92 6.04 16.63
CA LEU A 102 -7.76 6.21 15.76
C LEU A 102 -8.07 7.17 14.63
N VAL A 103 -9.17 6.95 13.88
CA VAL A 103 -9.59 7.81 12.76
C VAL A 103 -9.79 9.26 13.24
N LYS A 104 -10.50 9.45 14.34
CA LYS A 104 -10.72 10.78 14.94
C LYS A 104 -9.41 11.48 15.30
N LYS A 105 -8.42 10.74 15.83
CA LYS A 105 -7.12 11.31 16.18
C LYS A 105 -6.28 11.63 14.94
N VAL A 106 -6.30 10.78 13.92
CA VAL A 106 -5.67 11.03 12.62
C VAL A 106 -6.18 12.34 12.03
N HIS A 107 -7.51 12.51 11.95
CA HIS A 107 -8.13 13.74 11.44
C HIS A 107 -7.82 14.96 12.30
N LYS A 108 -7.82 14.82 13.64
CA LYS A 108 -7.43 15.92 14.55
C LYS A 108 -6.00 16.40 14.30
N LEU A 109 -5.11 15.53 13.87
CA LEU A 109 -3.74 15.88 13.47
C LEU A 109 -3.64 16.45 12.05
N GLY A 110 -4.76 16.63 11.34
CA GLY A 110 -4.78 17.08 9.95
C GLY A 110 -4.24 16.05 8.98
N MET A 111 -4.29 14.77 9.35
CA MET A 111 -3.85 13.64 8.53
C MET A 111 -5.04 12.91 7.91
N ARG A 112 -4.77 12.05 6.94
CA ARG A 112 -5.73 11.18 6.25
C ARG A 112 -5.43 9.71 6.54
N ILE A 113 -6.43 8.84 6.35
CA ILE A 113 -6.28 7.40 6.55
C ILE A 113 -7.05 6.63 5.49
N ILE A 114 -6.38 5.70 4.81
CA ILE A 114 -7.00 4.77 3.86
C ILE A 114 -6.84 3.33 4.36
N LEU A 115 -7.81 2.48 4.03
CA LEU A 115 -7.82 1.06 4.37
C LEU A 115 -7.51 0.19 3.16
N ASP A 116 -7.05 -1.03 3.45
CA ASP A 116 -6.84 -2.10 2.49
C ASP A 116 -8.12 -2.90 2.28
N GLY A 117 -8.62 -2.95 1.05
CA GLY A 117 -9.84 -3.66 0.64
C GLY A 117 -9.50 -4.96 -0.08
N VAL A 118 -9.67 -6.09 0.58
CA VAL A 118 -9.44 -7.43 0.03
C VAL A 118 -10.77 -7.95 -0.55
N PHE A 119 -11.11 -7.57 -1.78
CA PHE A 119 -12.43 -7.85 -2.37
C PHE A 119 -12.43 -9.00 -3.39
N ASN A 120 -11.26 -9.46 -3.84
CA ASN A 120 -11.16 -10.58 -4.77
C ASN A 120 -11.47 -11.94 -4.12
N HIS A 121 -11.05 -12.13 -2.88
CA HIS A 121 -11.13 -13.41 -2.16
C HIS A 121 -11.39 -13.20 -0.68
N CYS A 122 -11.78 -14.27 0.00
CA CYS A 122 -11.93 -14.30 1.46
C CYS A 122 -11.14 -15.46 2.08
N SER A 123 -11.24 -15.64 3.38
CA SER A 123 -10.79 -16.84 4.08
C SER A 123 -11.76 -18.02 3.88
N ARG A 124 -11.27 -19.25 3.99
CA ARG A 124 -12.13 -20.45 4.22
C ARG A 124 -13.02 -20.30 5.46
N GLY A 125 -12.60 -19.50 6.44
CA GLY A 125 -13.36 -19.19 7.65
C GLY A 125 -14.47 -18.17 7.45
N PHE A 126 -14.60 -17.57 6.27
CA PHE A 126 -15.70 -16.67 5.94
C PHE A 126 -17.01 -17.45 6.00
N PHE A 127 -18.02 -16.91 6.70
CA PHE A 127 -19.24 -17.67 7.04
C PHE A 127 -19.91 -18.32 5.82
N GLN A 128 -20.05 -17.58 4.74
CA GLN A 128 -20.72 -18.08 3.53
C GLN A 128 -19.92 -19.21 2.87
N PHE A 129 -18.58 -19.16 2.84
CA PHE A 129 -17.78 -20.27 2.34
C PHE A 129 -17.78 -21.47 3.30
N ASN A 130 -17.77 -21.24 4.60
CA ASN A 130 -17.88 -22.29 5.59
C ASN A 130 -19.22 -23.04 5.45
N SER A 131 -20.30 -22.32 5.18
CA SER A 131 -21.61 -22.93 4.88
C SER A 131 -21.56 -23.89 3.69
N LEU A 132 -20.74 -23.59 2.66
CA LEU A 132 -20.55 -24.54 1.54
C LEU A 132 -19.85 -25.84 1.98
N MET A 133 -18.89 -25.72 2.88
CA MET A 133 -18.15 -26.88 3.40
C MET A 133 -19.07 -27.82 4.24
N GLU A 134 -20.00 -27.24 5.00
CA GLU A 134 -20.91 -27.98 5.89
C GLU A 134 -22.14 -28.52 5.16
N LEU A 135 -22.77 -27.74 4.30
CA LEU A 135 -24.05 -28.08 3.65
C LEU A 135 -23.90 -28.57 2.20
N GLY A 136 -22.69 -28.46 1.64
CA GLY A 136 -22.43 -28.84 0.26
C GLY A 136 -23.31 -28.07 -0.73
N PRO A 137 -23.87 -28.74 -1.75
CA PRO A 137 -24.71 -28.10 -2.76
C PRO A 137 -26.06 -27.57 -2.22
N ASN A 138 -26.40 -27.85 -0.98
CA ASN A 138 -27.61 -27.33 -0.33
C ASN A 138 -27.37 -25.98 0.37
N SER A 139 -26.15 -25.45 0.37
CA SER A 139 -25.88 -24.14 0.94
C SER A 139 -26.57 -23.03 0.13
N PRO A 140 -27.20 -22.04 0.78
CA PRO A 140 -27.77 -20.88 0.08
C PRO A 140 -26.74 -19.97 -0.56
N TYR A 141 -25.44 -20.19 -0.30
CA TYR A 141 -24.33 -19.37 -0.79
C TYR A 141 -23.52 -20.02 -1.91
N VAL A 142 -24.04 -21.10 -2.57
CA VAL A 142 -23.30 -21.80 -3.63
C VAL A 142 -22.86 -20.86 -4.73
N ASP A 143 -23.73 -19.93 -5.14
CA ASP A 143 -23.46 -18.97 -6.21
C ASP A 143 -22.47 -17.84 -5.82
N TRP A 144 -22.10 -17.76 -4.55
CA TRP A 144 -21.12 -16.78 -4.07
C TRP A 144 -19.68 -17.12 -4.49
N PHE A 145 -19.45 -18.38 -4.89
CA PHE A 145 -18.13 -18.90 -5.24
C PHE A 145 -18.19 -19.74 -6.52
N HIS A 146 -17.07 -19.86 -7.20
CA HIS A 146 -16.95 -20.65 -8.43
C HIS A 146 -16.63 -22.11 -8.06
N VAL A 147 -17.63 -22.90 -7.75
CA VAL A 147 -17.50 -24.34 -7.37
C VAL A 147 -17.47 -25.21 -8.61
N LYS A 148 -16.52 -26.17 -8.68
CA LYS A 148 -16.32 -27.11 -9.79
C LYS A 148 -16.70 -28.55 -9.46
N GLY A 149 -17.02 -28.86 -8.19
CA GLY A 149 -17.39 -30.18 -7.75
C GLY A 149 -17.51 -30.31 -6.24
N TRP A 150 -18.06 -31.44 -5.80
CA TRP A 150 -18.37 -31.77 -4.41
C TRP A 150 -17.82 -33.14 -4.00
N PRO A 151 -17.40 -33.38 -2.72
CA PRO A 151 -17.21 -32.36 -1.67
C PRO A 151 -16.07 -31.36 -1.99
N LEU A 152 -16.03 -30.22 -1.29
CA LEU A 152 -14.95 -29.24 -1.49
C LEU A 152 -13.60 -29.75 -0.98
N ASN A 153 -12.57 -29.62 -1.79
CA ASN A 153 -11.18 -29.94 -1.43
C ASN A 153 -10.51 -28.74 -0.74
N ALA A 154 -11.01 -28.33 0.43
CA ALA A 154 -10.59 -27.10 1.10
C ALA A 154 -9.32 -27.24 1.96
N TYR A 155 -8.94 -28.47 2.32
CA TYR A 155 -7.81 -28.74 3.22
C TYR A 155 -6.74 -29.67 2.63
N SER A 156 -7.09 -30.44 1.61
CA SER A 156 -6.16 -31.39 0.98
C SER A 156 -6.45 -31.53 -0.51
N GLY A 157 -5.43 -31.88 -1.28
CA GLY A 157 -5.54 -32.06 -2.72
C GLY A 157 -5.64 -30.73 -3.49
N LYS A 158 -5.92 -30.84 -4.79
CA LYS A 158 -6.14 -29.67 -5.64
C LYS A 158 -7.54 -29.09 -5.36
N PRO A 159 -7.68 -27.78 -5.14
CA PRO A 159 -8.99 -27.15 -4.95
C PRO A 159 -9.92 -27.43 -6.13
N ASN A 160 -11.17 -27.78 -5.85
CA ASN A 160 -12.24 -27.92 -6.83
C ASN A 160 -13.22 -26.73 -6.83
N TYR A 161 -12.68 -25.57 -6.50
CA TYR A 161 -13.31 -24.25 -6.60
C TYR A 161 -12.24 -23.22 -6.99
N GLU A 162 -12.62 -22.05 -7.43
CA GLU A 162 -11.67 -21.00 -7.73
C GLU A 162 -11.13 -20.37 -6.45
N CYS A 163 -9.82 -20.16 -6.41
CA CYS A 163 -9.13 -19.53 -5.30
C CYS A 163 -7.92 -18.77 -5.81
N TRP A 164 -7.55 -17.71 -5.10
CA TRP A 164 -6.43 -16.87 -5.47
C TRP A 164 -5.12 -17.67 -5.51
N TRP A 165 -4.43 -17.67 -6.64
CA TRP A 165 -3.19 -18.40 -6.92
C TRP A 165 -3.23 -19.90 -6.55
N ASN A 166 -4.39 -20.53 -6.64
CA ASN A 166 -4.61 -21.93 -6.23
C ASN A 166 -4.36 -22.20 -4.74
N PHE A 167 -4.38 -21.18 -3.87
CA PHE A 167 -4.37 -21.37 -2.43
C PHE A 167 -5.75 -21.73 -1.90
N PRO A 168 -5.97 -22.99 -1.41
CA PRO A 168 -7.30 -23.41 -0.95
C PRO A 168 -7.84 -22.59 0.23
N ALA A 169 -6.94 -21.88 0.94
CA ALA A 169 -7.33 -21.02 2.05
C ALA A 169 -8.01 -19.71 1.61
N LEU A 170 -7.97 -19.38 0.31
CA LEU A 170 -8.39 -18.10 -0.27
C LEU A 170 -9.41 -18.28 -1.40
N PRO A 171 -10.63 -18.76 -1.10
CA PRO A 171 -11.69 -18.88 -2.10
C PRO A 171 -12.00 -17.53 -2.73
N LYS A 172 -12.08 -17.52 -4.07
CA LYS A 172 -12.39 -16.34 -4.86
C LYS A 172 -13.89 -16.11 -4.88
N PHE A 173 -14.29 -14.85 -4.69
CA PHE A 173 -15.70 -14.45 -4.84
C PHE A 173 -16.17 -14.54 -6.29
N ASN A 174 -17.42 -14.93 -6.48
CA ASN A 174 -18.12 -14.84 -7.76
C ASN A 174 -18.78 -13.47 -7.90
N THR A 175 -18.07 -12.51 -8.45
CA THR A 175 -18.59 -11.14 -8.66
C THR A 175 -19.66 -11.05 -9.77
N ASN A 176 -20.00 -12.14 -10.45
CA ASN A 176 -21.19 -12.20 -11.29
C ASN A 176 -22.49 -12.41 -10.48
N CYS A 177 -22.38 -12.88 -9.22
CA CYS A 177 -23.50 -13.00 -8.30
C CYS A 177 -23.88 -11.62 -7.74
N ALA A 178 -25.14 -11.20 -7.91
CA ALA A 178 -25.62 -9.90 -7.46
C ALA A 178 -25.48 -9.71 -5.95
N ASP A 179 -25.77 -10.76 -5.16
CA ASP A 179 -25.67 -10.72 -3.69
C ASP A 179 -24.21 -10.53 -3.23
N VAL A 180 -23.23 -11.12 -3.93
CA VAL A 180 -21.81 -10.90 -3.68
C VAL A 180 -21.43 -9.44 -3.93
N ARG A 181 -21.86 -8.89 -5.07
CA ARG A 181 -21.60 -7.47 -5.40
C ARG A 181 -22.18 -6.57 -4.32
N GLU A 182 -23.45 -6.78 -3.96
CA GLU A 182 -24.11 -5.95 -2.95
C GLU A 182 -23.43 -6.06 -1.58
N TYR A 183 -23.03 -7.28 -1.18
CA TYR A 183 -22.26 -7.47 0.04
C TYR A 183 -20.95 -6.68 0.03
N LEU A 184 -20.13 -6.84 -1.02
CA LEU A 184 -18.82 -6.16 -1.12
C LEU A 184 -18.97 -4.64 -1.20
N PHE A 185 -19.97 -4.13 -1.91
CA PHE A 185 -20.28 -2.70 -1.95
C PHE A 185 -20.74 -2.17 -0.59
N SER A 186 -21.57 -2.94 0.13
CA SER A 186 -22.00 -2.55 1.48
C SER A 186 -20.83 -2.46 2.48
N VAL A 187 -19.82 -3.31 2.32
CA VAL A 187 -18.55 -3.20 3.09
C VAL A 187 -17.84 -1.90 2.78
N ALA A 188 -17.69 -1.57 1.48
CA ALA A 188 -17.03 -0.32 1.07
C ALA A 188 -17.78 0.90 1.62
N GLU A 189 -19.10 0.91 1.54
CA GLU A 189 -19.94 1.98 2.07
C GLU A 189 -19.83 2.11 3.59
N TYR A 190 -19.88 0.98 4.30
CA TYR A 190 -19.85 0.95 5.78
C TYR A 190 -18.58 1.65 6.32
N TRP A 191 -17.41 1.27 5.81
CA TRP A 191 -16.16 1.84 6.28
C TRP A 191 -15.94 3.27 5.80
N THR A 192 -16.42 3.62 4.58
CA THR A 192 -16.38 4.99 4.09
C THR A 192 -17.24 5.92 4.97
N ARG A 193 -18.44 5.47 5.39
CA ARG A 193 -19.30 6.21 6.35
C ARG A 193 -18.67 6.35 7.73
N ARG A 194 -17.76 5.44 8.12
CA ARG A 194 -16.98 5.54 9.36
C ARG A 194 -15.82 6.54 9.29
N GLY A 195 -15.66 7.20 8.16
CA GLY A 195 -14.77 8.36 8.04
C GLY A 195 -13.37 8.03 7.52
N ILE A 196 -13.16 6.88 6.87
CA ILE A 196 -11.91 6.69 6.14
C ILE A 196 -11.84 7.62 4.93
N ASP A 197 -10.62 7.99 4.54
CA ASP A 197 -10.35 8.91 3.43
C ASP A 197 -10.10 8.17 2.10
N GLY A 198 -10.23 6.86 2.08
CA GLY A 198 -10.08 6.10 0.84
C GLY A 198 -9.78 4.62 1.01
N TRP A 199 -9.51 3.98 -0.11
CA TRP A 199 -9.28 2.55 -0.26
C TRP A 199 -8.02 2.26 -1.07
N ARG A 200 -7.15 1.41 -0.56
CA ARG A 200 -6.23 0.64 -1.39
C ARG A 200 -6.90 -0.69 -1.71
N LEU A 201 -6.95 -1.05 -2.96
CA LEU A 201 -7.60 -2.26 -3.43
C LEU A 201 -6.56 -3.35 -3.69
N ASP A 202 -6.71 -4.47 -2.99
CA ASP A 202 -5.87 -5.65 -3.09
C ASP A 202 -6.17 -6.40 -4.39
N VAL A 203 -5.14 -6.68 -5.19
CA VAL A 203 -5.21 -7.42 -6.47
C VAL A 203 -6.48 -7.15 -7.31
N PRO A 204 -6.86 -5.89 -7.56
CA PRO A 204 -8.13 -5.57 -8.20
C PRO A 204 -8.21 -6.07 -9.65
N ASN A 205 -7.09 -6.33 -10.29
CA ASN A 205 -7.00 -6.93 -11.62
C ASN A 205 -7.54 -8.38 -11.66
N GLU A 206 -7.62 -9.05 -10.53
CA GLU A 206 -8.20 -10.39 -10.42
C GLU A 206 -9.75 -10.37 -10.51
N ILE A 207 -10.38 -9.21 -10.27
CA ILE A 207 -11.80 -8.97 -10.60
C ILE A 207 -11.82 -8.31 -11.98
N ASP A 208 -11.87 -9.14 -13.01
CA ASP A 208 -11.83 -8.70 -14.42
C ASP A 208 -13.20 -8.20 -14.91
N ASP A 209 -13.72 -7.19 -14.21
CA ASP A 209 -15.04 -6.60 -14.46
C ASP A 209 -15.02 -5.09 -14.21
N ASP A 210 -14.96 -4.30 -15.29
CA ASP A 210 -14.96 -2.83 -15.22
C ASP A 210 -16.24 -2.32 -14.53
N SER A 211 -17.40 -2.96 -14.77
CA SER A 211 -18.67 -2.54 -14.18
C SER A 211 -18.71 -2.68 -12.67
N PHE A 212 -17.98 -3.65 -12.12
CA PHE A 212 -17.81 -3.81 -10.68
C PHE A 212 -17.08 -2.62 -10.07
N TRP A 213 -15.94 -2.22 -10.67
CA TRP A 213 -15.13 -1.12 -10.16
C TRP A 213 -15.76 0.25 -10.40
N GLN A 214 -16.51 0.41 -11.50
CA GLN A 214 -17.30 1.62 -11.75
C GLN A 214 -18.38 1.81 -10.70
N GLU A 215 -19.11 0.75 -10.35
CA GLU A 215 -20.14 0.80 -9.32
C GLU A 215 -19.53 0.98 -7.92
N PHE A 216 -18.39 0.30 -7.63
CA PHE A 216 -17.62 0.51 -6.39
C PHE A 216 -17.27 1.99 -6.22
N ARG A 217 -16.68 2.60 -7.27
CA ARG A 217 -16.33 4.02 -7.27
C ARG A 217 -17.56 4.89 -7.04
N ARG A 218 -18.63 4.65 -7.78
CA ARG A 218 -19.86 5.44 -7.68
C ARG A 218 -20.34 5.48 -6.22
N ARG A 219 -20.48 4.32 -5.58
CA ARG A 219 -20.98 4.21 -4.20
C ARG A 219 -20.06 4.86 -3.17
N VAL A 220 -18.76 4.63 -3.28
CA VAL A 220 -17.77 5.25 -2.39
C VAL A 220 -17.79 6.77 -2.54
N LYS A 221 -17.82 7.28 -3.78
CA LYS A 221 -17.80 8.73 -4.06
C LYS A 221 -19.12 9.41 -3.70
N GLU A 222 -20.25 8.73 -3.70
CA GLU A 222 -21.53 9.26 -3.20
C GLU A 222 -21.49 9.54 -1.70
N ILE A 223 -20.74 8.75 -0.93
CA ILE A 223 -20.58 8.96 0.51
C ILE A 223 -19.49 9.99 0.80
N ASN A 224 -18.35 9.86 0.15
CA ASN A 224 -17.22 10.77 0.29
C ASN A 224 -16.61 11.08 -1.08
N PRO A 225 -16.96 12.18 -1.75
CA PRO A 225 -16.40 12.58 -3.05
C PRO A 225 -14.88 12.70 -3.03
N GLU A 226 -14.29 13.00 -1.87
CA GLU A 226 -12.85 13.14 -1.67
C GLU A 226 -12.16 11.83 -1.25
N ALA A 227 -12.86 10.67 -1.25
CA ALA A 227 -12.23 9.38 -0.98
C ALA A 227 -11.24 9.03 -2.09
N TYR A 228 -10.00 8.70 -1.74
CA TYR A 228 -8.98 8.24 -2.68
C TYR A 228 -9.11 6.73 -2.93
N ILE A 229 -9.25 6.33 -4.18
CA ILE A 229 -9.34 4.93 -4.61
C ILE A 229 -8.08 4.58 -5.39
N VAL A 230 -7.19 3.78 -4.78
CA VAL A 230 -5.92 3.38 -5.37
C VAL A 230 -5.84 1.86 -5.53
N GLY A 231 -5.59 1.39 -6.75
CA GLY A 231 -5.47 -0.04 -7.05
C GLY A 231 -4.04 -0.56 -6.94
N GLU A 232 -3.88 -1.78 -6.46
CA GLU A 232 -2.63 -2.52 -6.57
C GLU A 232 -2.50 -3.10 -7.97
N ILE A 233 -1.87 -2.38 -8.88
CA ILE A 233 -1.62 -2.81 -10.26
C ILE A 233 -0.11 -2.86 -10.49
N TRP A 234 0.40 -4.03 -10.85
CA TRP A 234 1.84 -4.27 -11.00
C TRP A 234 2.38 -3.95 -12.40
N ASP A 235 1.50 -3.90 -13.38
CA ASP A 235 1.82 -3.65 -14.79
C ASP A 235 1.11 -2.39 -15.31
N ALA A 236 0.87 -2.32 -16.62
CA ALA A 236 0.23 -1.20 -17.31
C ALA A 236 -1.16 -0.84 -16.73
N PRO A 237 -1.34 0.37 -16.18
CA PRO A 237 -2.55 0.71 -15.42
C PRO A 237 -3.63 1.42 -16.25
N GLU A 238 -3.46 1.60 -17.57
CA GLU A 238 -4.27 2.49 -18.40
C GLU A 238 -5.76 2.13 -18.35
N ARG A 239 -6.10 0.82 -18.33
CA ARG A 239 -7.49 0.35 -18.23
C ARG A 239 -8.21 0.92 -16.99
N TRP A 240 -7.51 0.96 -15.87
CA TRP A 240 -8.07 1.31 -14.55
C TRP A 240 -8.18 2.82 -14.31
N LEU A 241 -7.51 3.62 -15.16
CA LEU A 241 -7.32 5.06 -15.00
C LEU A 241 -8.10 5.89 -16.03
N GLN A 242 -9.21 5.34 -16.56
CA GLN A 242 -10.10 6.05 -17.48
C GLN A 242 -10.98 7.09 -16.79
N GLY A 243 -10.94 7.17 -15.44
CA GLY A 243 -11.64 8.16 -14.64
C GLY A 243 -12.94 7.70 -14.00
N ASP A 244 -13.31 6.50 -14.29
CA ASP A 244 -14.55 5.87 -13.85
C ASP A 244 -14.32 4.72 -12.84
N GLN A 245 -13.04 4.34 -12.59
CA GLN A 245 -12.67 3.26 -11.68
C GLN A 245 -11.76 3.78 -10.57
N PHE A 246 -10.44 3.89 -10.77
CA PHE A 246 -9.49 4.31 -9.75
C PHE A 246 -9.03 5.75 -9.94
N ASP A 247 -8.65 6.41 -8.84
CA ASP A 247 -8.02 7.73 -8.85
C ASP A 247 -6.51 7.64 -9.11
N GLY A 248 -5.92 6.47 -8.87
CA GLY A 248 -4.52 6.17 -9.08
C GLY A 248 -4.23 4.69 -8.86
N VAL A 249 -2.97 4.32 -9.05
CA VAL A 249 -2.47 2.97 -8.75
C VAL A 249 -1.21 3.06 -7.89
N MET A 250 -0.90 1.98 -7.15
CA MET A 250 0.42 1.77 -6.57
C MET A 250 1.42 1.65 -7.71
N ASN A 251 2.35 2.59 -7.83
CA ASN A 251 3.21 2.75 -9.02
C ASN A 251 4.36 1.73 -9.04
N TYR A 252 4.02 0.46 -9.26
CA TYR A 252 5.02 -0.60 -9.38
C TYR A 252 5.84 -0.49 -10.67
N VAL A 253 5.32 0.17 -11.72
CA VAL A 253 6.09 0.47 -12.94
C VAL A 253 7.27 1.38 -12.61
N PHE A 254 7.04 2.46 -11.86
CA PHE A 254 8.08 3.33 -11.33
C PHE A 254 9.07 2.56 -10.45
N ARG A 255 8.55 1.80 -9.47
CA ARG A 255 9.39 0.98 -8.59
C ARG A 255 10.30 0.04 -9.38
N LYS A 256 9.74 -0.69 -10.35
CA LYS A 256 10.48 -1.64 -11.20
C LYS A 256 11.63 -0.94 -11.94
N ALA A 257 11.38 0.24 -12.52
CA ALA A 257 12.40 1.02 -13.19
C ALA A 257 13.55 1.40 -12.24
N VAL A 258 13.22 1.92 -11.04
CA VAL A 258 14.22 2.31 -10.04
C VAL A 258 15.02 1.10 -9.55
N MET A 259 14.34 -0.04 -9.26
CA MET A 259 15.03 -1.25 -8.80
C MET A 259 16.01 -1.77 -9.85
N GLN A 260 15.61 -1.81 -11.12
CA GLN A 260 16.46 -2.28 -12.23
C GLN A 260 17.60 -1.34 -12.57
N TYR A 261 17.47 -0.06 -12.30
CA TYR A 261 18.52 0.92 -12.55
C TYR A 261 19.56 0.98 -11.43
N LEU A 262 19.13 0.88 -10.17
CA LEU A 262 20.00 1.13 -9.01
C LEU A 262 20.42 -0.15 -8.27
N PHE A 263 19.59 -1.18 -8.26
CA PHE A 263 19.74 -2.30 -7.33
C PHE A 263 19.86 -3.67 -8.01
N ASP A 264 19.91 -3.72 -9.34
CA ASP A 264 20.12 -4.95 -10.10
C ASP A 264 21.58 -5.10 -10.47
N GLU A 265 22.13 -6.33 -10.39
CA GLU A 265 23.47 -6.65 -10.86
C GLU A 265 23.63 -6.42 -12.39
N ASN A 266 22.54 -6.54 -13.12
CA ASN A 266 22.42 -6.25 -14.55
C ASN A 266 21.62 -4.95 -14.76
N ALA A 267 22.13 -3.84 -14.22
CA ALA A 267 21.46 -2.55 -14.30
C ALA A 267 21.16 -2.13 -15.74
N ILE A 268 19.97 -1.58 -15.96
CA ILE A 268 19.59 -0.98 -17.24
C ILE A 268 20.35 0.32 -17.49
N SER A 269 20.53 0.69 -18.76
CA SER A 269 21.17 1.96 -19.12
C SER A 269 20.34 3.16 -18.64
N THR A 270 20.99 4.32 -18.52
CA THR A 270 20.35 5.59 -18.18
C THR A 270 19.26 5.95 -19.20
N GLU A 271 19.50 5.72 -20.48
CA GLU A 271 18.52 5.96 -21.55
C GLU A 271 17.27 5.10 -21.37
N GLU A 272 17.44 3.79 -21.12
CA GLU A 272 16.33 2.87 -20.86
C GLU A 272 15.57 3.26 -19.57
N PHE A 273 16.29 3.65 -18.52
CA PHE A 273 15.70 4.14 -17.28
C PHE A 273 14.82 5.37 -17.52
N CYS A 274 15.31 6.37 -18.26
CA CYS A 274 14.53 7.57 -18.61
C CYS A 274 13.26 7.21 -19.39
N LYS A 275 13.33 6.29 -20.36
CA LYS A 275 12.14 5.80 -21.09
C LYS A 275 11.11 5.17 -20.14
N ARG A 276 11.57 4.35 -19.19
CA ARG A 276 10.67 3.73 -18.21
C ARG A 276 10.09 4.72 -17.22
N LEU A 277 10.85 5.73 -16.81
CA LEU A 277 10.32 6.82 -16.00
C LEU A 277 9.24 7.61 -16.73
N GLN A 278 9.44 7.93 -18.01
CA GLN A 278 8.43 8.59 -18.83
C GLN A 278 7.15 7.73 -18.95
N ALA A 279 7.31 6.43 -19.15
CA ALA A 279 6.18 5.49 -19.23
C ALA A 279 5.43 5.37 -17.90
N ALA A 280 6.13 5.48 -16.75
CA ALA A 280 5.51 5.44 -15.42
C ALA A 280 4.70 6.70 -15.10
N PHE A 281 4.95 7.82 -15.80
CA PHE A 281 4.30 9.13 -15.59
C PHE A 281 3.93 9.76 -16.94
N PRO A 282 2.98 9.21 -17.71
CA PRO A 282 2.59 9.76 -19.02
C PRO A 282 2.03 11.17 -18.90
N GLU A 283 2.42 12.03 -19.83
CA GLU A 283 1.95 13.42 -19.87
C GLU A 283 0.42 13.48 -20.10
N GLY A 284 -0.23 14.40 -19.39
CA GLY A 284 -1.68 14.66 -19.56
C GLY A 284 -2.58 13.64 -18.86
N ARG A 285 -2.05 12.60 -18.24
CA ARG A 285 -2.83 11.69 -17.39
C ARG A 285 -3.16 12.40 -16.06
N GLY A 286 -4.43 12.46 -15.73
CA GLY A 286 -4.92 13.19 -14.54
C GLY A 286 -5.01 12.36 -13.27
N ASP A 287 -4.44 11.15 -13.27
CA ASP A 287 -4.40 10.27 -12.10
C ASP A 287 -3.35 10.72 -11.07
N MET A 288 -3.53 10.25 -9.85
CA MET A 288 -2.63 10.49 -8.73
C MET A 288 -1.99 9.17 -8.27
N PRO A 289 -0.87 8.73 -8.88
CA PRO A 289 -0.24 7.48 -8.50
C PRO A 289 0.33 7.54 -7.08
N MET A 290 0.27 6.42 -6.37
CA MET A 290 0.99 6.21 -5.12
C MET A 290 2.37 5.64 -5.44
N ASN A 291 3.40 6.47 -5.35
CA ASN A 291 4.77 6.06 -5.64
C ASN A 291 5.38 5.33 -4.44
N LEU A 292 6.00 4.19 -4.68
CA LEU A 292 6.63 3.38 -3.63
C LEU A 292 7.96 2.80 -4.10
N LEU A 293 8.84 2.52 -3.15
CA LEU A 293 10.10 1.79 -3.36
C LEU A 293 10.12 0.49 -2.56
N GLY A 294 9.44 0.47 -1.41
CA GLY A 294 9.24 -0.69 -0.56
C GLY A 294 7.78 -0.84 -0.13
N SER A 295 7.37 -2.06 0.17
CA SER A 295 6.05 -2.40 0.70
C SER A 295 6.13 -3.68 1.54
N HIS A 296 5.00 -4.11 2.09
CA HIS A 296 4.89 -5.38 2.80
C HIS A 296 5.11 -6.62 1.90
N ASP A 297 5.12 -6.46 0.57
CA ASP A 297 5.33 -7.54 -0.42
C ASP A 297 6.73 -7.54 -1.03
N THR A 298 7.56 -6.56 -0.69
CA THR A 298 8.84 -6.37 -1.36
C THR A 298 10.01 -6.33 -0.37
N THR A 299 11.19 -6.73 -0.83
CA THR A 299 12.44 -6.54 -0.08
C THR A 299 12.64 -5.06 0.24
N ARG A 300 13.08 -4.75 1.47
CA ARG A 300 13.36 -3.39 1.94
C ARG A 300 14.55 -2.78 1.22
N LEU A 301 14.59 -1.44 1.08
CA LEU A 301 15.64 -0.73 0.35
C LEU A 301 17.04 -1.07 0.85
N LYS A 302 17.28 -1.05 2.16
CA LYS A 302 18.59 -1.35 2.77
C LYS A 302 18.99 -2.83 2.60
N SER A 303 18.11 -3.70 2.12
CA SER A 303 18.34 -5.13 1.87
C SER A 303 18.31 -5.49 0.38
N GLN A 304 18.25 -4.51 -0.51
CA GLN A 304 18.33 -4.75 -1.95
C GLN A 304 19.74 -5.20 -2.35
N PRO A 305 19.89 -6.02 -3.40
CA PRO A 305 21.19 -6.25 -4.02
C PRO A 305 21.85 -4.92 -4.42
N CYS A 306 23.16 -4.90 -4.50
CA CYS A 306 23.95 -3.72 -4.91
C CYS A 306 23.61 -2.44 -4.14
N THR A 307 23.09 -2.54 -2.90
CA THR A 307 22.70 -1.36 -2.14
C THR A 307 23.92 -0.58 -1.66
N SER A 308 23.83 0.75 -1.76
CA SER A 308 24.75 1.72 -1.15
C SER A 308 23.93 2.86 -0.53
N TRP A 309 24.56 3.69 0.27
CA TRP A 309 23.90 4.88 0.80
C TRP A 309 23.51 5.86 -0.32
N GLU A 310 24.38 6.06 -1.32
CA GLU A 310 24.12 6.98 -2.43
C GLU A 310 22.92 6.51 -3.27
N ARG A 311 22.77 5.20 -3.50
CA ARG A 311 21.62 4.61 -4.21
C ARG A 311 20.32 4.77 -3.43
N ILE A 312 20.34 4.52 -2.12
CA ILE A 312 19.16 4.73 -1.25
C ILE A 312 18.77 6.20 -1.25
N LYS A 313 19.75 7.09 -1.05
CA LYS A 313 19.55 8.53 -1.02
C LYS A 313 18.93 9.03 -2.32
N PHE A 314 19.46 8.60 -3.46
CA PHE A 314 18.93 8.97 -4.75
C PHE A 314 17.54 8.41 -5.00
N ALA A 315 17.30 7.12 -4.74
CA ALA A 315 15.99 6.48 -4.93
C ALA A 315 14.88 7.20 -4.15
N LEU A 316 15.12 7.50 -2.87
CA LEU A 316 14.17 8.25 -2.03
C LEU A 316 13.98 9.68 -2.57
N THR A 317 15.05 10.37 -2.90
CA THR A 317 14.96 11.72 -3.46
C THR A 317 14.15 11.74 -4.73
N LEU A 318 14.40 10.81 -5.64
CA LEU A 318 13.63 10.68 -6.87
C LEU A 318 12.14 10.43 -6.57
N MET A 319 11.80 9.49 -5.69
CA MET A 319 10.40 9.19 -5.32
C MET A 319 9.66 10.44 -4.84
N PHE A 320 10.29 11.25 -3.99
CA PHE A 320 9.69 12.49 -3.49
C PHE A 320 9.64 13.62 -4.51
N PHE A 321 10.48 13.57 -5.54
CA PHE A 321 10.53 14.56 -6.61
C PHE A 321 9.51 14.33 -7.72
N MET A 322 9.09 13.07 -7.92
CA MET A 322 8.14 12.67 -8.96
C MET A 322 6.70 13.15 -8.69
N PRO A 323 5.85 13.25 -9.75
CA PRO A 323 4.41 13.48 -9.58
C PRO A 323 3.74 12.36 -8.79
N GLY A 324 2.55 12.63 -8.22
CA GLY A 324 1.82 11.66 -7.39
C GLY A 324 2.18 11.73 -5.92
N ALA A 325 1.71 10.78 -5.11
CA ALA A 325 1.90 10.74 -3.67
C ALA A 325 3.00 9.73 -3.29
N PRO A 326 4.14 10.15 -2.69
CA PRO A 326 5.13 9.21 -2.19
C PRO A 326 4.57 8.41 -1.01
N CYS A 327 4.92 7.13 -0.94
CA CYS A 327 4.54 6.21 0.13
C CYS A 327 5.79 5.59 0.76
N VAL A 328 5.99 5.83 2.05
CA VAL A 328 7.07 5.25 2.84
C VAL A 328 6.53 4.03 3.59
N TYR A 329 7.11 2.86 3.36
CA TYR A 329 6.79 1.68 4.14
C TYR A 329 7.42 1.79 5.53
N TYR A 330 6.65 1.48 6.60
CA TYR A 330 7.13 1.64 7.98
C TYR A 330 8.52 1.04 8.20
N GLY A 331 9.38 1.79 8.86
CA GLY A 331 10.75 1.39 9.18
C GLY A 331 11.77 1.60 8.06
N GLU A 332 11.37 1.98 6.83
CA GLU A 332 12.32 2.42 5.80
C GLU A 332 13.03 3.69 6.25
N GLU A 333 12.32 4.62 6.90
CA GLU A 333 12.88 5.84 7.49
C GLU A 333 13.86 5.57 8.64
N LEU A 334 13.78 4.38 9.23
CA LEU A 334 14.69 3.93 10.30
C LEU A 334 15.82 3.03 9.76
N GLY A 335 15.89 2.82 8.44
CA GLY A 335 16.89 1.96 7.83
C GLY A 335 16.74 0.49 8.22
N MET A 336 15.53 0.02 8.49
CA MET A 336 15.28 -1.38 8.84
C MET A 336 15.67 -2.32 7.70
N LEU A 337 16.27 -3.45 8.06
CA LEU A 337 16.57 -4.55 7.14
C LEU A 337 15.36 -5.48 7.02
N GLY A 338 15.27 -6.17 5.88
CA GLY A 338 14.30 -7.23 5.64
C GLY A 338 14.33 -7.71 4.19
N GLY A 339 14.52 -9.01 4.00
CA GLY A 339 14.51 -9.67 2.70
C GLY A 339 13.09 -9.88 2.15
N LYS A 340 12.90 -10.97 1.40
CA LYS A 340 11.57 -11.35 0.88
C LYS A 340 10.59 -11.66 2.02
N ASP A 341 9.27 -11.54 1.74
CA ASP A 341 8.19 -11.95 2.64
C ASP A 341 8.48 -13.35 3.25
N PRO A 342 8.37 -13.50 4.58
CA PRO A 342 7.91 -12.56 5.60
C PRO A 342 9.01 -11.70 6.26
N ASP A 343 10.27 -11.79 5.85
CA ASP A 343 11.39 -11.11 6.53
C ASP A 343 11.33 -9.56 6.42
N ASN A 344 10.72 -9.03 5.36
CA ASN A 344 10.45 -7.60 5.22
C ASN A 344 9.43 -7.05 6.24
N ARG A 345 8.70 -7.92 6.94
CA ARG A 345 7.66 -7.61 7.93
C ARG A 345 8.18 -7.72 9.37
N ARG A 346 9.42 -7.28 9.62
CA ARG A 346 10.01 -7.21 10.97
C ARG A 346 9.30 -6.17 11.81
N SER A 347 9.22 -6.40 13.14
CA SER A 347 8.65 -5.42 14.07
C SER A 347 9.57 -4.23 14.26
N VAL A 348 8.99 -3.04 14.45
CA VAL A 348 9.77 -1.82 14.73
C VAL A 348 10.39 -1.92 16.13
N PRO A 349 11.71 -1.78 16.27
CA PRO A 349 12.39 -1.83 17.57
C PRO A 349 12.31 -0.46 18.26
N TRP A 350 11.13 -0.12 18.79
CA TRP A 350 10.84 1.19 19.37
C TRP A 350 11.76 1.56 20.54
N GLU A 351 12.29 0.57 21.25
CA GLU A 351 13.27 0.76 22.32
C GLU A 351 14.61 1.29 21.81
N LYS A 352 14.92 1.10 20.53
CA LYS A 352 16.13 1.59 19.87
C LYS A 352 15.89 2.87 19.05
N LEU A 353 14.72 3.45 19.14
CA LEU A 353 14.35 4.61 18.33
C LEU A 353 15.39 5.75 18.40
N PRO A 354 15.92 6.16 19.58
CA PRO A 354 16.90 7.24 19.66
C PRO A 354 18.21 6.96 18.90
N GLU A 355 18.57 5.69 18.76
CA GLU A 355 19.75 5.25 18.00
C GLU A 355 19.45 5.23 16.51
N MET A 356 18.31 4.68 16.13
CA MET A 356 17.88 4.58 14.73
C MET A 356 17.60 5.96 14.11
N GLN A 357 17.17 6.93 14.89
CA GLN A 357 17.02 8.32 14.44
C GLN A 357 18.34 9.01 14.09
N LYS A 358 19.49 8.42 14.44
CA LYS A 358 20.81 8.88 14.03
C LYS A 358 21.22 8.33 12.64
N GLU A 359 20.51 7.33 12.13
CA GLU A 359 20.73 6.81 10.77
C GLU A 359 20.50 7.93 9.74
N PRO A 360 21.38 8.08 8.73
CA PRO A 360 21.27 9.15 7.74
C PRO A 360 19.90 9.17 7.01
N VAL A 361 19.28 8.00 6.82
CA VAL A 361 18.00 7.87 6.14
C VAL A 361 16.86 8.54 6.91
N TYR A 362 16.93 8.60 8.25
CA TYR A 362 15.90 9.27 9.06
C TYR A 362 15.89 10.78 8.79
N THR A 363 17.08 11.39 8.82
CA THR A 363 17.23 12.82 8.50
C THR A 363 16.81 13.09 7.05
N LEU A 364 17.25 12.27 6.11
CA LEU A 364 16.88 12.39 4.70
C LEU A 364 15.37 12.37 4.49
N VAL A 365 14.65 11.40 5.08
CA VAL A 365 13.18 11.32 4.92
C VAL A 365 12.51 12.58 5.47
N LYS A 366 12.95 13.11 6.60
CA LYS A 366 12.43 14.38 7.14
C LYS A 366 12.71 15.59 6.22
N GLU A 367 13.90 15.66 5.63
CA GLU A 367 14.24 16.70 4.67
C GLU A 367 13.40 16.60 3.40
N LEU A 368 13.21 15.39 2.86
CA LEU A 368 12.40 15.14 1.66
C LEU A 368 10.92 15.45 1.89
N THR A 369 10.37 15.07 3.05
CA THR A 369 8.98 15.41 3.41
C THR A 369 8.83 16.94 3.55
N ALA A 370 9.76 17.61 4.21
CA ALA A 370 9.76 19.06 4.36
C ALA A 370 9.88 19.76 2.99
N MET A 371 10.80 19.29 2.14
CA MET A 371 10.98 19.79 0.78
C MET A 371 9.67 19.70 -0.03
N ARG A 372 9.01 18.55 -0.02
CA ARG A 372 7.77 18.34 -0.77
C ARG A 372 6.61 19.13 -0.20
N ASN A 373 6.43 19.14 1.12
CA ASN A 373 5.39 19.93 1.79
C ASN A 373 5.56 21.44 1.55
N GLY A 374 6.79 21.92 1.50
CA GLY A 374 7.12 23.33 1.28
C GLY A 374 7.06 23.82 -0.17
N ASN A 375 7.03 22.91 -1.16
CA ASN A 375 7.18 23.26 -2.57
C ASN A 375 5.98 22.86 -3.44
N PRO A 376 5.10 23.81 -3.78
CA PRO A 376 3.99 23.55 -4.71
C PRO A 376 4.46 23.02 -6.07
N VAL A 377 5.67 23.35 -6.50
CA VAL A 377 6.25 22.88 -7.77
C VAL A 377 6.31 21.35 -7.81
N LEU A 378 6.65 20.69 -6.70
CA LEU A 378 6.73 19.22 -6.63
C LEU A 378 5.34 18.55 -6.57
N ARG A 379 4.32 19.28 -6.13
CA ARG A 379 2.95 18.78 -6.01
C ARG A 379 2.14 18.99 -7.29
N ASP A 380 2.20 20.21 -7.84
CA ASP A 380 1.34 20.67 -8.94
C ASP A 380 2.10 20.90 -10.26
N GLY A 381 3.44 20.88 -10.24
CA GLY A 381 4.26 21.20 -11.41
C GLY A 381 4.20 20.11 -12.49
N LYS A 382 4.23 20.51 -13.76
CA LYS A 382 4.46 19.61 -14.89
C LYS A 382 5.86 19.02 -14.79
N MET A 383 6.01 17.79 -15.27
CA MET A 383 7.28 17.08 -15.29
C MET A 383 7.83 17.00 -16.72
N GLU A 384 9.14 17.15 -16.85
CA GLU A 384 9.91 16.91 -18.05
C GLU A 384 11.15 16.11 -17.70
N ILE A 385 11.50 15.11 -18.51
CA ILE A 385 12.70 14.29 -18.37
C ILE A 385 13.53 14.49 -19.63
N ALA A 386 14.79 14.91 -19.45
CA ALA A 386 15.78 15.00 -20.52
C ALA A 386 16.95 14.07 -20.20
N CYS A 387 17.37 13.28 -21.18
CA CYS A 387 18.46 12.31 -21.06
C CYS A 387 19.59 12.67 -22.02
N ASP A 388 20.83 12.61 -21.52
CA ASP A 388 22.05 12.86 -22.29
C ASP A 388 23.15 11.89 -21.86
N GLY A 389 23.27 10.78 -22.58
CA GLY A 389 24.23 9.73 -22.29
C GLY A 389 24.01 9.10 -20.90
N GLU A 390 25.01 9.21 -20.01
CA GLU A 390 24.95 8.73 -18.63
C GLU A 390 24.33 9.72 -17.65
N SER A 391 23.83 10.86 -18.14
CA SER A 391 23.23 11.91 -17.34
C SER A 391 21.78 12.12 -17.73
N PHE A 392 20.98 12.59 -16.80
CA PHE A 392 19.60 13.01 -17.07
C PHE A 392 19.15 14.08 -16.09
N THR A 393 18.07 14.75 -16.47
CA THR A 393 17.41 15.72 -15.59
C THR A 393 15.91 15.39 -15.48
N VAL A 394 15.36 15.56 -14.28
CA VAL A 394 13.93 15.62 -14.05
C VAL A 394 13.59 17.04 -13.66
N THR A 395 12.81 17.72 -14.46
CA THR A 395 12.39 19.11 -14.22
C THR A 395 10.91 19.15 -13.86
N ARG A 396 10.60 19.87 -12.78
CA ARG A 396 9.24 20.18 -12.36
C ARG A 396 8.99 21.68 -12.55
N THR A 397 7.90 22.07 -13.22
CA THR A 397 7.61 23.47 -13.56
C THR A 397 6.18 23.85 -13.19
N LEU A 398 6.01 24.93 -12.42
CA LEU A 398 4.72 25.52 -12.04
C LEU A 398 4.73 27.03 -12.29
N GLY A 399 4.10 27.47 -13.37
CA GLY A 399 4.19 28.87 -13.82
C GLY A 399 5.63 29.27 -14.12
N LYS A 400 6.15 30.25 -13.38
CA LYS A 400 7.55 30.74 -13.51
C LYS A 400 8.52 29.99 -12.57
N LYS A 401 8.03 29.18 -11.66
CA LYS A 401 8.85 28.44 -10.70
C LYS A 401 9.29 27.11 -11.30
N LYS A 402 10.55 26.76 -11.10
CA LYS A 402 11.16 25.54 -11.62
C LYS A 402 12.02 24.90 -10.53
N MET A 403 12.03 23.57 -10.48
CA MET A 403 12.97 22.75 -9.73
C MET A 403 13.50 21.67 -10.65
N THR A 404 14.80 21.43 -10.62
CA THR A 404 15.46 20.43 -11.47
C THR A 404 16.29 19.49 -10.59
N LEU A 405 16.05 18.20 -10.70
CA LEU A 405 16.92 17.14 -10.21
C LEU A 405 17.86 16.76 -11.36
N ALA A 406 19.13 17.15 -11.26
CA ALA A 406 20.16 16.77 -12.22
C ALA A 406 20.93 15.57 -11.69
N VAL A 407 21.13 14.56 -12.53
CA VAL A 407 21.69 13.25 -12.17
C VAL A 407 22.76 12.85 -13.18
N SER A 408 23.86 12.30 -12.67
CA SER A 408 24.89 11.64 -13.47
C SER A 408 25.38 10.37 -12.75
N LEU A 409 25.85 9.37 -13.49
CA LEU A 409 26.53 8.22 -12.91
C LEU A 409 28.05 8.50 -12.88
N ALA A 410 28.65 8.34 -11.70
CA ALA A 410 30.10 8.36 -11.55
C ALA A 410 30.52 7.05 -10.84
N GLU A 411 31.38 6.26 -11.48
CA GLU A 411 31.81 4.94 -10.95
C GLU A 411 30.62 4.02 -10.57
N ASN A 412 29.54 4.04 -11.39
CA ASN A 412 28.27 3.33 -11.16
C ASN A 412 27.47 3.79 -9.92
N GLU A 413 27.81 4.91 -9.31
CA GLU A 413 27.05 5.53 -8.21
C GLU A 413 26.35 6.81 -8.68
N PRO A 414 25.08 7.05 -8.28
CA PRO A 414 24.36 8.26 -8.66
C PRO A 414 24.90 9.48 -7.91
N GLN A 415 25.36 10.45 -8.70
CA GLN A 415 25.66 11.81 -8.23
C GLN A 415 24.49 12.69 -8.64
N PHE A 416 23.95 13.49 -7.74
CA PHE A 416 22.80 14.33 -8.06
C PHE A 416 22.74 15.60 -7.23
N GLU A 417 22.08 16.60 -7.78
CA GLU A 417 21.79 17.88 -7.11
C GLU A 417 20.37 18.35 -7.47
N ILE A 418 19.77 19.11 -6.56
CA ILE A 418 18.50 19.80 -6.78
C ILE A 418 18.80 21.29 -6.95
N ARG A 419 18.36 21.86 -8.08
CA ARG A 419 18.54 23.28 -8.45
C ARG A 419 17.21 24.01 -8.52
#